data_2c3dd734fd07082c8d2f19950565c5c4
#
_entry.id   2c3dd734fd07082c8d2f19950565c5c4
#
_cell.length_a   1.000
_cell.length_b   1.000
_cell.length_c   1.000
_cell.angle_alpha   90.00
_cell.angle_beta   90.00
_cell.angle_gamma   90.00
#
_symmetry.space_group_name_H-M   'P 1'
#
loop_
_entity.id
_entity.type
_entity.pdbx_description
1 polymer ?
#
loop_
_entity_poly.entity_id
_entity_poly.type
_entity_poly.pdbx_seq_one_letter_code
_entity_poly.pdbx_strand_id
1 'polypeptide(L)'
;MKTTAATRRTVLRYGGLALVLQRPLLASGAEIVAVRVWPAADYTRVTIESDAALTAKHALVGAPDRLVIDVDGLELSPQLRELVGKVRADDPYIAGVRVGQNQPRVVRLVIDLKQPAAPQVFTLAPVAAYQHRLVFDLYPAQARDPLLELIRDKERAEAQAAGA
;
A
#
# COMPACT_ATOMS: atom_id res chain seq x y z
N MET A 1 -87.74 -31.09 15.87
CA MET A 1 -86.50 -30.62 16.51
C MET A 1 -85.37 -30.87 15.55
N LYS A 2 -84.81 -29.82 14.92
CA LYS A 2 -83.79 -29.89 13.90
C LYS A 2 -82.47 -29.42 14.46
N THR A 3 -81.48 -30.32 14.53
CA THR A 3 -80.13 -30.02 15.00
C THR A 3 -79.24 -29.60 13.81
N THR A 4 -78.77 -28.43 13.81
CA THR A 4 -77.89 -27.87 12.75
C THR A 4 -76.43 -28.16 13.05
N ALA A 5 -75.79 -28.91 12.16
CA ALA A 5 -74.37 -29.22 12.25
C ALA A 5 -73.52 -28.00 11.74
N ALA A 6 -72.62 -27.55 12.57
CA ALA A 6 -71.66 -26.48 12.21
C ALA A 6 -70.46 -27.06 11.49
N THR A 7 -70.26 -26.65 10.24
CA THR A 7 -69.09 -27.01 9.41
C THR A 7 -67.90 -26.15 9.81
N ARG A 8 -66.89 -26.76 10.38
CA ARG A 8 -65.60 -26.11 10.62
C ARG A 8 -64.79 -26.03 9.30
N ARG A 9 -64.70 -24.83 8.76
CA ARG A 9 -63.74 -24.55 7.67
C ARG A 9 -62.34 -24.35 8.24
N THR A 10 -61.45 -25.32 8.03
CA THR A 10 -60.05 -25.23 8.33
C THR A 10 -59.39 -24.32 7.30
N VAL A 11 -58.98 -23.11 7.68
CA VAL A 11 -58.18 -22.21 6.85
C VAL A 11 -56.72 -22.64 6.98
N LEU A 12 -56.19 -23.33 5.98
CA LEU A 12 -54.74 -23.58 5.83
C LEU A 12 -54.06 -22.28 5.46
N ARG A 13 -53.37 -21.65 6.40
CA ARG A 13 -52.46 -20.54 6.14
C ARG A 13 -51.15 -21.11 5.61
N TYR A 14 -50.90 -20.96 4.34
CA TYR A 14 -49.58 -21.21 3.74
C TYR A 14 -48.63 -20.11 4.18
N GLY A 15 -47.86 -20.36 5.22
CA GLY A 15 -46.71 -19.53 5.58
C GLY A 15 -45.57 -19.81 4.61
N GLY A 16 -45.48 -19.06 3.53
CA GLY A 16 -44.31 -19.08 2.65
C GLY A 16 -43.08 -18.58 3.39
N LEU A 17 -42.21 -19.50 3.78
CA LEU A 17 -40.88 -19.17 4.30
C LEU A 17 -40.04 -18.68 3.11
N ALA A 18 -39.95 -17.38 2.90
CA ALA A 18 -39.04 -16.78 1.93
C ALA A 18 -37.62 -16.95 2.49
N LEU A 19 -36.90 -17.96 1.98
CA LEU A 19 -35.49 -18.15 2.22
C LEU A 19 -34.74 -17.04 1.44
N VAL A 20 -34.45 -15.94 2.11
CA VAL A 20 -33.55 -14.90 1.55
C VAL A 20 -32.16 -15.48 1.54
N LEU A 21 -31.74 -16.04 0.41
CA LEU A 21 -30.35 -16.37 0.14
C LEU A 21 -29.57 -15.05 0.10
N GLN A 22 -29.06 -14.64 1.23
CA GLN A 22 -28.03 -13.61 1.26
C GLN A 22 -26.79 -14.21 0.56
N ARG A 23 -26.57 -13.80 -0.69
CA ARG A 23 -25.30 -14.04 -1.34
C ARG A 23 -24.25 -13.32 -0.47
N PRO A 24 -23.22 -14.03 0.05
CA PRO A 24 -22.10 -13.31 0.63
C PRO A 24 -21.57 -12.41 -0.50
N LEU A 25 -21.62 -11.10 -0.29
CA LEU A 25 -20.80 -10.18 -1.06
C LEU A 25 -19.38 -10.64 -0.77
N LEU A 26 -18.81 -11.40 -1.70
CA LEU A 26 -17.38 -11.63 -1.73
C LEU A 26 -16.78 -10.23 -1.81
N ALA A 27 -16.30 -9.73 -0.68
CA ALA A 27 -15.61 -8.46 -0.65
C ALA A 27 -14.37 -8.63 -1.52
N SER A 28 -14.50 -8.23 -2.78
CA SER A 28 -13.38 -8.16 -3.71
C SER A 28 -12.31 -7.29 -3.05
N GLY A 29 -11.06 -7.71 -3.11
CA GLY A 29 -9.95 -6.86 -2.68
C GLY A 29 -9.95 -5.57 -3.52
N ALA A 30 -9.31 -4.52 -3.00
CA ALA A 30 -9.12 -3.29 -3.76
C ALA A 30 -8.37 -3.59 -5.07
N GLU A 31 -8.78 -2.92 -6.15
CA GLU A 31 -8.11 -3.02 -7.44
C GLU A 31 -7.04 -1.93 -7.56
N ILE A 32 -5.86 -2.31 -8.01
CA ILE A 32 -4.75 -1.38 -8.24
C ILE A 32 -4.96 -0.68 -9.59
N VAL A 33 -5.09 0.62 -9.54
CA VAL A 33 -5.24 1.50 -10.71
C VAL A 33 -3.87 1.86 -11.29
N ALA A 34 -2.91 2.21 -10.43
CA ALA A 34 -1.57 2.58 -10.86
C ALA A 34 -0.54 2.41 -9.73
N VAL A 35 0.71 2.18 -10.14
CA VAL A 35 1.87 2.23 -9.24
C VAL A 35 2.91 3.18 -9.83
N ARG A 36 3.52 4.03 -8.99
CA ARG A 36 4.50 5.03 -9.42
C ARG A 36 5.66 5.08 -8.44
N VAL A 37 6.86 5.27 -8.97
CA VAL A 37 8.07 5.56 -8.21
C VAL A 37 8.62 6.89 -8.71
N TRP A 38 8.84 7.81 -7.80
CA TRP A 38 9.33 9.14 -8.09
C TRP A 38 10.58 9.43 -7.26
N PRO A 39 11.78 9.21 -7.82
CA PRO A 39 13.02 9.58 -7.16
C PRO A 39 13.20 11.11 -7.22
N ALA A 40 13.49 11.71 -6.06
CA ALA A 40 13.88 13.10 -5.93
C ALA A 40 15.22 13.18 -5.17
N ALA A 41 15.86 14.35 -5.19
CA ALA A 41 17.15 14.53 -4.52
C ALA A 41 17.10 14.25 -3.00
N ASP A 42 15.99 14.63 -2.35
CA ASP A 42 15.85 14.57 -0.90
C ASP A 42 15.02 13.37 -0.39
N TYR A 43 14.28 12.69 -1.28
CA TYR A 43 13.48 11.52 -0.92
C TYR A 43 13.08 10.74 -2.17
N THR A 44 12.67 9.50 -2.00
CA THR A 44 11.97 8.75 -3.04
C THR A 44 10.54 8.50 -2.61
N ARG A 45 9.58 8.83 -3.48
CA ARG A 45 8.15 8.57 -3.28
C ARG A 45 7.70 7.35 -4.05
N VAL A 46 7.09 6.41 -3.35
CA VAL A 46 6.35 5.28 -3.95
C VAL A 46 4.86 5.51 -3.70
N THR A 47 4.06 5.41 -4.76
CA THR A 47 2.61 5.58 -4.68
C THR A 47 1.89 4.38 -5.27
N ILE A 48 0.93 3.85 -4.53
CA ILE A 48 -0.03 2.84 -4.99
C ILE A 48 -1.40 3.50 -5.03
N GLU A 49 -1.97 3.58 -6.23
CA GLU A 49 -3.31 4.11 -6.47
C GLU A 49 -4.31 2.97 -6.62
N SER A 50 -5.45 3.04 -5.95
CA SER A 50 -6.46 1.98 -5.89
C SER A 50 -7.88 2.55 -5.89
N ASP A 51 -8.85 1.73 -6.32
CA ASP A 51 -10.27 2.08 -6.35
C ASP A 51 -10.90 2.22 -4.96
N ALA A 52 -10.28 1.62 -3.93
CA ALA A 52 -10.72 1.69 -2.54
C ALA A 52 -9.57 2.11 -1.62
N ALA A 53 -9.91 2.62 -0.44
CA ALA A 53 -8.92 2.98 0.57
C ALA A 53 -8.14 1.76 1.05
N LEU A 54 -6.82 1.86 1.08
CA LEU A 54 -5.90 0.85 1.60
C LEU A 54 -5.40 1.26 2.98
N THR A 55 -5.16 0.25 3.83
CA THR A 55 -4.45 0.42 5.09
C THR A 55 -3.13 -0.32 5.05
N ALA A 56 -2.10 0.22 5.69
CA ALA A 56 -0.79 -0.40 5.70
C ALA A 56 -0.16 -0.36 7.09
N LYS A 57 0.56 -1.43 7.43
CA LYS A 57 1.47 -1.50 8.57
C LYS A 57 2.88 -1.60 8.02
N HIS A 58 3.83 -0.93 8.65
CA HIS A 58 5.21 -0.98 8.19
C HIS A 58 6.19 -1.12 9.35
N ALA A 59 7.36 -1.66 9.04
CA ALA A 59 8.47 -1.79 9.96
C ALA A 59 9.80 -1.70 9.21
N LEU A 60 10.78 -1.05 9.84
CA LEU A 60 12.17 -1.09 9.39
C LEU A 60 12.86 -2.32 9.98
N VAL A 61 13.58 -3.04 9.14
CA VAL A 61 14.38 -4.21 9.52
C VAL A 61 15.82 -3.95 9.09
N GLY A 62 16.74 -4.01 10.03
CA GLY A 62 18.17 -3.80 9.77
C GLY A 62 18.90 -5.06 9.31
N ALA A 63 20.15 -4.87 8.88
CA ALA A 63 21.13 -5.87 8.51
C ALA A 63 20.68 -6.91 7.45
N PRO A 64 20.41 -6.58 6.19
CA PRO A 64 20.48 -5.26 5.58
C PRO A 64 19.23 -4.41 5.85
N ASP A 65 19.37 -3.09 5.65
CA ASP A 65 18.25 -2.15 5.85
C ASP A 65 17.12 -2.40 4.85
N ARG A 66 15.93 -2.65 5.37
CA ARG A 66 14.72 -2.94 4.60
C ARG A 66 13.50 -2.28 5.23
N LEU A 67 12.63 -1.78 4.39
CA LEU A 67 11.29 -1.39 4.81
C LEU A 67 10.31 -2.50 4.40
N VAL A 68 9.66 -3.11 5.37
CA VAL A 68 8.62 -4.13 5.18
C VAL A 68 7.27 -3.45 5.37
N ILE A 69 6.37 -3.63 4.40
CA ILE A 69 5.04 -3.01 4.40
C ILE A 69 4.01 -4.09 4.12
N ASP A 70 3.05 -4.27 5.03
CA ASP A 70 1.89 -5.12 4.84
C ASP A 70 0.68 -4.26 4.51
N VAL A 71 0.10 -4.46 3.34
CA VAL A 71 -1.06 -3.72 2.85
C VAL A 71 -2.29 -4.62 2.95
N ASP A 72 -3.25 -4.21 3.79
CA ASP A 72 -4.50 -4.91 4.00
C ASP A 72 -5.53 -4.56 2.91
N GLY A 73 -6.41 -5.52 2.62
CA GLY A 73 -7.49 -5.35 1.64
C GLY A 73 -7.04 -5.51 0.19
N LEU A 74 -5.84 -6.01 -0.05
CA LEU A 74 -5.22 -6.10 -1.35
C LEU A 74 -4.88 -7.54 -1.73
N GLU A 75 -5.10 -7.88 -2.99
CA GLU A 75 -4.63 -9.12 -3.62
C GLU A 75 -3.45 -8.82 -4.55
N LEU A 76 -2.53 -9.78 -4.66
CA LEU A 76 -1.37 -9.64 -5.53
C LEU A 76 -1.80 -9.62 -7.00
N SER A 77 -1.72 -8.47 -7.63
CA SER A 77 -2.09 -8.25 -9.03
C SER A 77 -0.87 -8.08 -9.95
N PRO A 78 -1.04 -8.25 -11.27
CA PRO A 78 0.01 -7.93 -12.23
C PRO A 78 0.49 -6.48 -12.13
N GLN A 79 -0.42 -5.52 -11.95
CA GLN A 79 -0.12 -4.09 -11.80
C GLN A 79 0.79 -3.82 -10.59
N LEU A 80 0.54 -4.53 -9.47
CA LEU A 80 1.36 -4.40 -8.28
C LEU A 80 2.77 -4.98 -8.50
N ARG A 81 2.88 -6.05 -9.29
CA ARG A 81 4.18 -6.63 -9.67
C ARG A 81 5.00 -5.70 -10.57
N GLU A 82 4.36 -4.82 -11.34
CA GLU A 82 5.05 -3.81 -12.14
C GLU A 82 5.86 -2.84 -11.29
N LEU A 83 5.51 -2.65 -10.01
CA LEU A 83 6.27 -1.81 -9.08
C LEU A 83 7.74 -2.22 -9.02
N VAL A 84 8.03 -3.52 -9.07
CA VAL A 84 9.40 -4.06 -9.04
C VAL A 84 10.23 -3.51 -10.21
N GLY A 85 9.63 -3.40 -11.39
CA GLY A 85 10.31 -2.89 -12.59
C GLY A 85 10.36 -1.35 -12.69
N LYS A 86 9.64 -0.62 -11.82
CA LYS A 86 9.62 0.84 -11.84
C LYS A 86 10.73 1.48 -11.01
N VAL A 87 11.39 0.70 -10.17
CA VAL A 87 12.55 1.17 -9.39
C VAL A 87 13.76 1.26 -10.32
N ARG A 88 14.36 2.43 -10.37
CA ARG A 88 15.54 2.69 -11.21
C ARG A 88 16.81 2.28 -10.46
N ALA A 89 17.81 1.84 -11.20
CA ALA A 89 19.12 1.46 -10.62
C ALA A 89 19.84 2.65 -9.94
N ASP A 90 19.58 3.88 -10.43
CA ASP A 90 20.12 5.13 -9.90
C ASP A 90 19.26 5.78 -8.81
N ASP A 91 18.18 5.13 -8.35
CA ASP A 91 17.40 5.62 -7.21
C ASP A 91 18.31 5.79 -5.97
N PRO A 92 18.25 6.94 -5.27
CA PRO A 92 19.17 7.21 -4.16
C PRO A 92 18.89 6.40 -2.90
N TYR A 93 17.67 5.88 -2.73
CA TYR A 93 17.23 5.19 -1.50
C TYR A 93 16.89 3.73 -1.71
N ILE A 94 16.35 3.37 -2.88
CA ILE A 94 15.84 2.02 -3.14
C ILE A 94 16.86 1.20 -3.92
N ALA A 95 17.28 0.08 -3.35
CA ALA A 95 18.11 -0.92 -4.04
C ALA A 95 17.24 -1.88 -4.86
N GLY A 96 16.04 -2.20 -4.37
CA GLY A 96 15.10 -3.08 -5.03
C GLY A 96 13.79 -3.17 -4.28
N VAL A 97 12.77 -3.70 -4.94
CA VAL A 97 11.45 -3.95 -4.36
C VAL A 97 11.04 -5.39 -4.64
N ARG A 98 10.50 -6.04 -3.64
CA ARG A 98 9.88 -7.37 -3.75
C ARG A 98 8.43 -7.27 -3.31
N VAL A 99 7.55 -7.99 -4.01
CA VAL A 99 6.12 -7.99 -3.74
C VAL A 99 5.63 -9.42 -3.68
N GLY A 100 4.84 -9.76 -2.67
CA GLY A 100 4.29 -11.10 -2.50
C GLY A 100 2.99 -11.12 -1.71
N GLN A 101 2.17 -12.16 -1.93
CA GLN A 101 1.02 -12.42 -1.08
C GLN A 101 1.51 -12.97 0.24
N ASN A 102 1.25 -12.27 1.34
CA ASN A 102 1.66 -12.68 2.69
C ASN A 102 0.59 -13.51 3.37
N GLN A 103 -0.67 -13.03 3.29
CA GLN A 103 -1.87 -13.69 3.81
C GLN A 103 -3.03 -13.42 2.84
N PRO A 104 -4.15 -14.14 2.91
CA PRO A 104 -5.35 -13.78 2.18
C PRO A 104 -5.67 -12.29 2.40
N ARG A 105 -5.77 -11.53 1.31
CA ARG A 105 -6.02 -10.09 1.29
C ARG A 105 -4.96 -9.22 1.99
N VAL A 106 -3.75 -9.74 2.19
CA VAL A 106 -2.60 -8.97 2.68
C VAL A 106 -1.42 -9.16 1.75
N VAL A 107 -1.03 -8.11 1.07
CA VAL A 107 0.17 -8.09 0.23
C VAL A 107 1.32 -7.49 1.01
N ARG A 108 2.46 -8.16 0.97
CA ARG A 108 3.72 -7.68 1.54
C ARG A 108 4.61 -7.09 0.47
N LEU A 109 5.02 -5.85 0.68
CA LEU A 109 6.10 -5.21 -0.05
C LEU A 109 7.34 -5.20 0.84
N VAL A 110 8.49 -5.53 0.24
CA VAL A 110 9.80 -5.39 0.88
C VAL A 110 10.64 -4.48 0.01
N ILE A 111 10.99 -3.33 0.54
CA ILE A 111 11.86 -2.35 -0.12
C ILE A 111 13.24 -2.50 0.49
N ASP A 112 14.18 -2.99 -0.31
CA ASP A 112 15.60 -3.06 0.06
C ASP A 112 16.20 -1.66 -0.07
N LEU A 113 16.83 -1.17 0.99
CA LEU A 113 17.34 0.20 1.08
C LEU A 113 18.84 0.26 0.80
N LYS A 114 19.30 1.30 0.09
CA LYS A 114 20.71 1.59 -0.15
C LYS A 114 21.38 2.28 1.02
N GLN A 115 20.57 2.92 1.88
CA GLN A 115 21.01 3.68 3.03
C GLN A 115 19.91 3.69 4.10
N PRO A 116 20.22 3.97 5.36
CA PRO A 116 19.22 4.14 6.39
C PRO A 116 18.20 5.21 6.00
N ALA A 117 16.92 4.90 6.10
CA ALA A 117 15.83 5.78 5.73
C ALA A 117 14.82 5.96 6.87
N ALA A 118 14.16 7.11 6.89
CA ALA A 118 13.01 7.42 7.73
C ALA A 118 11.75 7.41 6.87
N PRO A 119 10.99 6.31 6.84
CA PRO A 119 9.81 6.21 6.01
C PRO A 119 8.65 7.02 6.61
N GLN A 120 7.91 7.70 5.75
CA GLN A 120 6.62 8.28 6.07
C GLN A 120 5.56 7.57 5.23
N VAL A 121 4.58 6.95 5.89
CA VAL A 121 3.50 6.20 5.23
C VAL A 121 2.17 6.86 5.54
N PHE A 122 1.43 7.25 4.50
CA PHE A 122 0.16 7.93 4.64
C PHE A 122 -0.76 7.65 3.45
N THR A 123 -2.04 7.97 3.62
CA THR A 123 -3.06 7.80 2.59
C THR A 123 -3.59 9.16 2.13
N LEU A 124 -3.95 9.24 0.85
CA LEU A 124 -4.60 10.40 0.26
C LEU A 124 -5.97 9.97 -0.28
N ALA A 125 -6.99 10.75 0.05
CA ALA A 125 -8.32 10.58 -0.49
C ALA A 125 -8.38 10.92 -1.99
N PRO A 126 -9.40 10.43 -2.72
CA PRO A 126 -9.62 10.79 -4.11
C PRO A 126 -9.72 12.30 -4.30
N VAL A 127 -9.03 12.82 -5.31
CA VAL A 127 -9.10 14.24 -5.70
C VAL A 127 -9.00 14.34 -7.22
N ALA A 128 -9.93 15.02 -7.84
CA ALA A 128 -10.02 15.18 -9.30
C ALA A 128 -10.00 13.80 -10.02
N ALA A 129 -9.01 13.56 -10.86
CA ALA A 129 -8.86 12.30 -11.61
C ALA A 129 -8.13 11.19 -10.81
N TYR A 130 -7.61 11.51 -9.62
CA TYR A 130 -6.89 10.55 -8.80
C TYR A 130 -7.82 9.82 -7.84
N GLN A 131 -7.62 8.50 -7.73
CA GLN A 131 -8.32 7.63 -6.79
C GLN A 131 -7.67 7.66 -5.39
N HIS A 132 -7.98 6.69 -4.54
CA HIS A 132 -7.29 6.51 -3.28
C HIS A 132 -5.81 6.22 -3.51
N ARG A 133 -4.93 6.82 -2.71
CA ARG A 133 -3.48 6.63 -2.85
C ARG A 133 -2.86 6.28 -1.50
N LEU A 134 -2.10 5.19 -1.49
CA LEU A 134 -1.20 4.84 -0.41
C LEU A 134 0.20 5.30 -0.80
N VAL A 135 0.82 6.13 0.02
CA VAL A 135 2.08 6.81 -0.28
C VAL A 135 3.14 6.42 0.74
N PHE A 136 4.33 6.13 0.24
CA PHE A 136 5.54 5.86 1.03
C PHE A 136 6.60 6.86 0.61
N ASP A 137 6.96 7.77 1.49
CA ASP A 137 8.07 8.72 1.30
C ASP A 137 9.27 8.23 2.08
N LEU A 138 10.37 7.97 1.39
CA LEU A 138 11.62 7.51 1.96
C LEU A 138 12.59 8.68 2.06
N TYR A 139 12.68 9.27 3.25
CA TYR A 139 13.66 10.30 3.56
C TYR A 139 14.95 9.68 4.10
N PRO A 140 16.11 10.36 4.00
CA PRO A 140 17.31 9.91 4.70
C PRO A 140 17.05 9.90 6.22
N ALA A 141 17.56 8.89 6.92
CA ALA A 141 17.42 8.80 8.37
C ALA A 141 18.19 9.94 9.11
N GLN A 142 19.25 10.43 8.48
CA GLN A 142 19.97 11.62 8.93
C GLN A 142 19.65 12.76 7.95
N ALA A 143 19.09 13.84 8.48
CA ALA A 143 18.90 15.04 7.66
C ALA A 143 20.25 15.48 7.12
N ARG A 144 20.33 15.77 5.82
CA ARG A 144 21.52 16.40 5.26
C ARG A 144 21.65 17.76 5.90
N ASP A 145 22.80 17.99 6.55
CA ASP A 145 23.15 19.31 7.03
C ASP A 145 23.88 20.05 5.90
N PRO A 146 23.24 21.05 5.25
CA PRO A 146 23.84 21.76 4.12
C PRO A 146 25.18 22.42 4.48
N LEU A 147 25.35 22.79 5.76
CA LEU A 147 26.60 23.40 6.23
C LEU A 147 27.73 22.37 6.29
N LEU A 148 27.45 21.16 6.78
CA LEU A 148 28.44 20.09 6.80
C LEU A 148 28.83 19.63 5.41
N GLU A 149 27.87 19.61 4.45
CA GLU A 149 28.17 19.32 3.04
C GLU A 149 29.08 20.39 2.44
N LEU A 150 28.80 21.65 2.66
CA LEU A 150 29.62 22.75 2.19
C LEU A 150 31.04 22.71 2.76
N ILE A 151 31.19 22.39 4.03
CA ILE A 151 32.50 22.21 4.68
C ILE A 151 33.28 21.07 4.03
N ARG A 152 32.66 19.93 3.81
CA ARG A 152 33.30 18.77 3.17
C ARG A 152 33.70 19.06 1.72
N ASP A 153 32.88 19.78 0.99
CA ASP A 153 33.19 20.15 -0.41
C ASP A 153 34.36 21.13 -0.46
N LYS A 154 34.42 22.07 0.46
CA LYS A 154 35.56 22.98 0.61
C LYS A 154 36.85 22.23 0.97
N GLU A 155 36.80 21.34 1.93
CA GLU A 155 37.95 20.50 2.33
C GLU A 155 38.46 19.64 1.18
N ARG A 156 37.55 19.05 0.37
CA ARG A 156 37.95 18.31 -0.82
C ARG A 156 38.59 19.16 -1.89
N ALA A 157 38.05 20.37 -2.12
CA ALA A 157 38.62 21.30 -3.08
C ALA A 157 40.04 21.75 -2.65
N GLU A 158 40.24 22.05 -1.34
CA GLU A 158 41.52 22.39 -0.79
C GLU A 158 42.53 21.24 -0.87
N ALA A 159 42.09 19.99 -0.57
CA ALA A 159 42.96 18.82 -0.70
C ALA A 159 43.39 18.54 -2.15
N GLN A 160 42.47 18.76 -3.12
CA GLN A 160 42.78 18.63 -4.55
C GLN A 160 43.77 19.73 -5.01
N ALA A 161 43.62 20.95 -4.51
CA ALA A 161 44.52 22.04 -4.85
C ALA A 161 45.94 21.90 -4.22
N ALA A 162 46.01 21.25 -3.04
CA ALA A 162 47.30 20.99 -2.39
C ALA A 162 48.07 19.78 -2.96
N GLY A 163 47.41 18.92 -3.71
CA GLY A 163 48.01 17.74 -4.36
C GLY A 163 48.40 17.91 -5.80
N ALA A 164 48.15 19.09 -6.38
CA ALA A 164 48.54 19.47 -7.74
C ALA A 164 49.76 20.38 -7.78
#